data_dffad2a62fca72c3fcb072fad7ad535d
#
_entry.id   dffad2a62fca72c3fcb072fad7ad535d
#
_cell.length_a   1.000
_cell.length_b   1.000
_cell.length_c   1.000
_cell.angle_alpha   90.00
_cell.angle_beta   90.00
_cell.angle_gamma   90.00
#
_symmetry.space_group_name_H-M   'P 1'
#
loop_
_entity.id
_entity.type
_entity.pdbx_description
1 polymer ?
#
loop_
_entity_poly.entity_id
_entity_poly.type
_entity_poly.pdbx_seq_one_letter_code
_entity_poly.pdbx_strand_id
1 'polypeptide(L)'
;MERGQVSKLGQFLPLDNYKPISAADIPDASLDMATIYIGFHHCPLPQLPAFIDSIHRTLRPGGTLIVRDHDVRSPEMATFVSLVHTVFNLGLGATWEVDAGDFKGFRPIKEWADMLTAHGFTPVGKALFQPNDPSDNALIRLIKN
;
A
#
# COMPACT_ATOMS: atom_id res chain seq x y z
N MET A 1 18.69 -14.53 -11.43
CA MET A 1 18.36 -13.12 -11.75
C MET A 1 19.22 -12.24 -10.85
N GLU A 2 20.20 -11.56 -11.40
CA GLU A 2 20.90 -10.50 -10.66
C GLU A 2 19.89 -9.40 -10.38
N ARG A 3 19.57 -9.17 -9.10
CA ARG A 3 18.92 -7.94 -8.70
C ARG A 3 19.92 -6.83 -8.97
N GLY A 4 19.67 -6.04 -10.03
CA GLY A 4 20.50 -4.89 -10.33
C GLY A 4 20.70 -4.06 -9.07
N GLN A 5 21.91 -3.61 -8.81
CA GLN A 5 22.15 -2.66 -7.74
C GLN A 5 21.26 -1.45 -8.00
N VAL A 6 20.29 -1.22 -7.11
CA VAL A 6 19.57 0.05 -7.08
C VAL A 6 20.64 1.09 -6.80
N SER A 7 21.02 1.85 -7.81
CA SER A 7 21.92 2.98 -7.62
C SER A 7 21.32 3.87 -6.54
N LYS A 8 22.14 4.52 -5.71
CA LYS A 8 21.69 5.38 -4.60
C LYS A 8 21.01 6.65 -5.13
N LEU A 9 19.89 6.48 -5.84
CA LEU A 9 19.07 7.57 -6.38
C LEU A 9 18.01 8.06 -5.39
N GLY A 10 17.93 7.45 -4.21
CA GLY A 10 16.94 7.79 -3.21
C GLY A 10 17.46 7.61 -1.78
N GLN A 11 16.68 8.13 -0.85
CA GLN A 11 16.88 7.96 0.59
C GLN A 11 15.94 6.86 1.09
N PHE A 12 16.47 5.94 1.89
CA PHE A 12 15.64 4.96 2.61
C PHE A 12 15.17 5.55 3.92
N LEU A 13 13.85 5.51 4.15
CA LEU A 13 13.21 5.87 5.41
C LEU A 13 12.47 4.62 5.93
N PRO A 14 12.72 4.12 7.15
CA PRO A 14 11.99 3.01 7.71
C PRO A 14 10.53 3.42 8.02
N LEU A 15 9.58 2.54 7.76
CA LEU A 15 8.15 2.78 8.06
C LEU A 15 7.86 2.84 9.58
N ASP A 16 8.72 2.26 10.41
CA ASP A 16 8.57 2.23 11.87
C ASP A 16 7.15 1.86 12.32
N ASN A 17 6.69 0.70 11.83
CA ASN A 17 5.34 0.18 12.08
C ASN A 17 4.22 1.15 11.66
N TYR A 18 4.32 1.75 10.48
CA TYR A 18 3.34 2.68 9.89
C TYR A 18 3.06 3.93 10.74
N LYS A 19 4.04 4.40 11.51
CA LYS A 19 3.95 5.73 12.11
C LYS A 19 3.78 6.80 11.03
N PRO A 20 3.07 7.89 11.33
CA PRO A 20 2.95 9.01 10.38
C PRO A 20 4.33 9.51 9.94
N ILE A 21 4.50 9.74 8.66
CA ILE A 21 5.72 10.30 8.08
C ILE A 21 5.94 11.70 8.68
N SER A 22 7.11 11.95 9.26
CA SER A 22 7.39 13.24 9.88
C SER A 22 7.66 14.33 8.83
N ALA A 23 7.38 15.60 9.15
CA ALA A 23 7.71 16.72 8.28
C ALA A 23 9.24 16.96 8.20
N ALA A 24 10.01 16.46 9.17
CA ALA A 24 11.46 16.50 9.15
C ALA A 24 12.06 15.51 8.13
N ASP A 25 11.40 14.37 7.93
CA ASP A 25 11.83 13.35 6.96
C ASP A 25 11.37 13.70 5.55
N ILE A 26 10.08 14.05 5.40
CA ILE A 26 9.49 14.47 4.11
C ILE A 26 8.65 15.72 4.37
N PRO A 27 9.09 16.89 3.85
CA PRO A 27 8.38 18.15 4.03
C PRO A 27 6.96 18.14 3.45
N ASP A 28 6.12 19.06 3.91
CA ASP A 28 4.77 19.27 3.40
C ASP A 28 4.80 19.66 1.92
N ALA A 29 3.88 19.11 1.14
CA ALA A 29 3.67 19.43 -0.28
C ALA A 29 4.95 19.34 -1.15
N SER A 30 5.88 18.44 -0.79
CA SER A 30 7.19 18.29 -1.45
C SER A 30 7.21 17.19 -2.53
N LEU A 31 6.21 16.32 -2.59
CA LEU A 31 6.18 15.21 -3.53
C LEU A 31 5.16 15.44 -4.65
N ASP A 32 5.56 15.12 -5.88
CA ASP A 32 4.66 15.06 -7.05
C ASP A 32 3.82 13.78 -7.05
N MET A 33 4.40 12.69 -6.56
CA MET A 33 3.78 11.36 -6.59
C MET A 33 4.24 10.52 -5.40
N ALA A 34 3.30 9.75 -4.86
CA ALA A 34 3.56 8.64 -3.93
C ALA A 34 3.00 7.34 -4.51
N THR A 35 3.66 6.22 -4.24
CA THR A 35 3.19 4.89 -4.66
C THR A 35 3.21 3.93 -3.48
N ILE A 36 2.16 3.12 -3.37
CA ILE A 36 2.05 2.07 -2.35
C ILE A 36 1.65 0.79 -3.08
N TYR A 37 2.54 -0.19 -3.05
CA TYR A 37 2.33 -1.47 -3.72
C TYR A 37 2.31 -2.60 -2.70
N ILE A 38 1.14 -3.25 -2.56
CA ILE A 38 0.96 -4.41 -1.67
C ILE A 38 1.44 -4.06 -0.25
N GLY A 39 0.89 -2.96 0.32
CA GLY A 39 1.42 -2.42 1.56
C GLY A 39 0.35 -1.96 2.57
N PHE A 40 -0.75 -1.40 2.13
CA PHE A 40 -1.76 -0.88 3.06
C PHE A 40 -2.41 -1.96 3.93
N HIS A 41 -2.59 -3.15 3.41
CA HIS A 41 -3.20 -4.25 4.17
C HIS A 41 -2.32 -4.75 5.34
N HIS A 42 -1.03 -4.39 5.37
CA HIS A 42 -0.16 -4.66 6.53
C HIS A 42 -0.24 -3.55 7.60
N CYS A 43 -0.81 -2.39 7.28
CA CYS A 43 -0.92 -1.29 8.24
C CYS A 43 -1.94 -1.62 9.34
N PRO A 44 -1.55 -1.62 10.63
CA PRO A 44 -2.50 -1.82 11.72
C PRO A 44 -3.63 -0.79 11.68
N LEU A 45 -4.88 -1.25 11.84
CA LEU A 45 -6.07 -0.40 11.68
C LEU A 45 -6.05 0.91 12.49
N PRO A 46 -5.58 0.92 13.76
CA PRO A 46 -5.52 2.15 14.54
C PRO A 46 -4.55 3.20 13.99
N GLN A 47 -3.55 2.78 13.21
CA GLN A 47 -2.51 3.66 12.67
C GLN A 47 -2.85 4.16 11.27
N LEU A 48 -3.69 3.42 10.55
CA LEU A 48 -3.97 3.65 9.14
C LEU A 48 -4.47 5.07 8.81
N PRO A 49 -5.41 5.70 9.56
CA PRO A 49 -5.85 7.05 9.27
C PRO A 49 -4.71 8.08 9.35
N ALA A 50 -3.93 8.07 10.42
CA ALA A 50 -2.83 9.02 10.61
C ALA A 50 -1.69 8.79 9.59
N PHE A 51 -1.46 7.54 9.18
CA PHE A 51 -0.49 7.23 8.14
C PHE A 51 -0.95 7.76 6.77
N ILE A 52 -2.23 7.57 6.41
CA ILE A 52 -2.81 8.13 5.17
C ILE A 52 -2.74 9.66 5.18
N ASP A 53 -3.09 10.31 6.30
CA ASP A 53 -3.00 11.77 6.43
C ASP A 53 -1.56 12.26 6.24
N SER A 54 -0.58 11.51 6.73
CA SER A 54 0.82 11.87 6.53
C SER A 54 1.25 11.78 5.06
N ILE A 55 0.77 10.77 4.32
CA ILE A 55 0.99 10.67 2.86
C ILE A 55 0.32 11.85 2.15
N HIS A 56 -0.94 12.14 2.51
CA HIS A 56 -1.66 13.29 1.95
C HIS A 56 -0.90 14.59 2.18
N ARG A 57 -0.38 14.82 3.38
CA ARG A 57 0.42 15.99 3.73
C ARG A 57 1.65 16.14 2.83
N THR A 58 2.39 15.06 2.57
CA THR A 58 3.64 15.10 1.78
C THR A 58 3.42 15.42 0.31
N LEU A 59 2.30 15.03 -0.27
CA LEU A 59 1.96 15.34 -1.64
C LEU A 59 1.59 16.83 -1.81
N ARG A 60 2.03 17.44 -2.91
CA ARG A 60 1.56 18.78 -3.29
C ARG A 60 0.09 18.75 -3.74
N PRO A 61 -0.64 19.87 -3.71
CA PRO A 61 -1.98 19.93 -4.32
C PRO A 61 -1.93 19.44 -5.78
N GLY A 62 -2.86 18.58 -6.16
CA GLY A 62 -2.85 17.92 -7.46
C GLY A 62 -1.81 16.80 -7.63
N GLY A 63 -1.04 16.49 -6.60
CA GLY A 63 -0.09 15.37 -6.57
C GLY A 63 -0.81 14.03 -6.70
N THR A 64 -0.12 13.02 -7.22
CA THR A 64 -0.70 11.71 -7.54
C THR A 64 -0.36 10.68 -6.46
N LEU A 65 -1.36 9.94 -5.99
CA LEU A 65 -1.19 8.70 -5.23
C LEU A 65 -1.57 7.51 -6.11
N ILE A 66 -0.66 6.53 -6.21
CA ILE A 66 -0.94 5.25 -6.86
C ILE A 66 -0.94 4.16 -5.79
N VAL A 67 -2.03 3.42 -5.72
CA VAL A 67 -2.17 2.28 -4.81
C VAL A 67 -2.39 1.02 -5.62
N ARG A 68 -1.62 -0.01 -5.34
CA ARG A 68 -1.86 -1.38 -5.81
C ARG A 68 -2.05 -2.26 -4.58
N ASP A 69 -3.16 -2.97 -4.55
CA ASP A 69 -3.43 -3.95 -3.50
C ASP A 69 -4.33 -5.08 -4.03
N HIS A 70 -4.54 -6.13 -3.25
CA HIS A 70 -5.46 -7.21 -3.59
C HIS A 70 -6.91 -6.70 -3.51
N ASP A 71 -7.73 -7.05 -4.51
CA ASP A 71 -9.18 -6.76 -4.52
C ASP A 71 -9.95 -7.92 -3.86
N VAL A 72 -9.87 -8.01 -2.55
CA VAL A 72 -10.45 -9.12 -1.78
C VAL A 72 -11.91 -8.88 -1.53
N ARG A 73 -12.78 -9.54 -2.31
CA ARG A 73 -14.24 -9.34 -2.31
C ARG A 73 -15.03 -10.44 -1.62
N SER A 74 -14.36 -11.52 -1.17
CA SER A 74 -15.02 -12.63 -0.48
C SER A 74 -14.13 -13.29 0.56
N PRO A 75 -14.69 -14.04 1.53
CA PRO A 75 -13.92 -14.82 2.50
C PRO A 75 -13.01 -15.87 1.85
N GLU A 76 -13.44 -16.47 0.73
CA GLU A 76 -12.66 -17.46 -0.01
C GLU A 76 -11.43 -16.79 -0.64
N MET A 77 -11.61 -15.60 -1.23
CA MET A 77 -10.51 -14.81 -1.77
C MET A 77 -9.56 -14.38 -0.64
N ALA A 78 -10.06 -13.99 0.53
CA ALA A 78 -9.23 -13.65 1.68
C ALA A 78 -8.36 -14.84 2.11
N THR A 79 -8.93 -16.04 2.16
CA THR A 79 -8.20 -17.28 2.48
C THR A 79 -7.13 -17.56 1.42
N PHE A 80 -7.46 -17.45 0.16
CA PHE A 80 -6.53 -17.68 -0.94
C PHE A 80 -5.37 -16.68 -0.92
N VAL A 81 -5.65 -15.39 -0.79
CA VAL A 81 -4.62 -14.34 -0.74
C VAL A 81 -3.74 -14.50 0.50
N SER A 82 -4.31 -14.89 1.66
CA SER A 82 -3.52 -15.20 2.86
C SER A 82 -2.54 -16.35 2.60
N LEU A 83 -2.99 -17.41 1.93
CA LEU A 83 -2.10 -18.52 1.55
C LEU A 83 -0.98 -18.05 0.60
N VAL A 84 -1.31 -17.22 -0.39
CA VAL A 84 -0.31 -16.64 -1.31
C VAL A 84 0.74 -15.85 -0.54
N HIS A 85 0.33 -15.02 0.42
CA HIS A 85 1.24 -14.26 1.30
C HIS A 85 2.14 -15.19 2.12
N THR A 86 1.58 -16.21 2.75
CA THR A 86 2.35 -17.19 3.53
C THR A 86 3.40 -17.89 2.66
N VAL A 87 3.01 -18.38 1.48
CA VAL A 87 3.94 -19.03 0.55
C VAL A 87 5.06 -18.08 0.12
N PHE A 88 4.71 -16.82 -0.17
CA PHE A 88 5.68 -15.80 -0.56
C PHE A 88 6.67 -15.48 0.59
N ASN A 89 6.16 -15.24 1.79
CA ASN A 89 6.97 -14.87 2.95
C ASN A 89 7.91 -16.02 3.36
N LEU A 90 7.41 -17.24 3.46
CA LEU A 90 8.23 -18.41 3.77
C LEU A 90 9.25 -18.70 2.66
N GLY A 91 8.87 -18.47 1.40
CA GLY A 91 9.79 -18.59 0.26
C GLY A 91 10.92 -17.56 0.25
N LEU A 92 10.73 -16.42 0.92
CA LEU A 92 11.76 -15.41 1.15
C LEU A 92 12.57 -15.64 2.45
N GLY A 93 12.27 -16.69 3.20
CA GLY A 93 12.99 -17.07 4.42
C GLY A 93 12.40 -16.50 5.71
N ALA A 94 11.18 -15.94 5.69
CA ALA A 94 10.48 -15.61 6.93
C ALA A 94 10.15 -16.90 7.70
N THR A 95 10.13 -16.83 9.04
CA THR A 95 9.66 -17.96 9.85
C THR A 95 8.14 -17.98 9.90
N TRP A 96 7.58 -19.14 10.27
CA TRP A 96 6.13 -19.29 10.46
C TRP A 96 5.58 -18.30 11.49
N GLU A 97 6.29 -18.09 12.60
CA GLU A 97 5.90 -17.18 13.66
C GLU A 97 5.81 -15.73 13.18
N VAL A 98 6.75 -15.32 12.33
CA VAL A 98 6.75 -13.98 11.72
C VAL A 98 5.56 -13.82 10.79
N ASP A 99 5.30 -14.78 9.91
CA ASP A 99 4.15 -14.72 8.98
C ASP A 99 2.81 -14.79 9.72
N ALA A 100 2.69 -15.66 10.72
CA ALA A 100 1.48 -15.80 11.52
C ALA A 100 1.18 -14.57 12.38
N GLY A 101 2.21 -13.83 12.80
CA GLY A 101 2.07 -12.57 13.54
C GLY A 101 1.83 -11.34 12.68
N ASP A 102 1.96 -11.46 11.37
CA ASP A 102 1.78 -10.35 10.43
C ASP A 102 0.30 -10.02 10.23
N PHE A 103 -0.07 -8.76 10.52
CA PHE A 103 -1.43 -8.29 10.29
C PHE A 103 -1.73 -8.22 8.79
N LYS A 104 -2.85 -8.78 8.38
CA LYS A 104 -3.31 -8.83 6.98
C LYS A 104 -4.74 -8.32 6.86
N GLY A 105 -4.91 -7.01 6.76
CA GLY A 105 -6.21 -6.34 6.67
C GLY A 105 -6.72 -6.25 5.24
N PHE A 106 -6.84 -7.38 4.54
CA PHE A 106 -7.33 -7.44 3.17
C PHE A 106 -8.76 -6.89 3.05
N ARG A 107 -9.02 -6.17 1.95
CA ARG A 107 -10.36 -5.63 1.62
C ARG A 107 -10.51 -5.40 0.12
N PRO A 108 -11.75 -5.19 -0.37
CA PRO A 108 -11.98 -4.78 -1.75
C PRO A 108 -11.24 -3.49 -2.08
N ILE A 109 -10.72 -3.38 -3.31
CA ILE A 109 -10.04 -2.16 -3.78
C ILE A 109 -10.95 -0.93 -3.71
N LYS A 110 -12.25 -1.12 -3.84
CA LYS A 110 -13.24 -0.07 -3.65
C LYS A 110 -13.21 0.52 -2.25
N GLU A 111 -13.08 -0.30 -1.21
CA GLU A 111 -13.01 0.18 0.18
C GLU A 111 -11.73 1.00 0.42
N TRP A 112 -10.61 0.61 -0.21
CA TRP A 112 -9.40 1.43 -0.21
C TRP A 112 -9.66 2.78 -0.87
N ALA A 113 -10.32 2.82 -2.03
CA ALA A 113 -10.66 4.06 -2.72
C ALA A 113 -11.58 4.96 -1.87
N ASP A 114 -12.61 4.38 -1.23
CA ASP A 114 -13.55 5.10 -0.37
C ASP A 114 -12.83 5.71 0.85
N MET A 115 -11.97 4.94 1.49
CA MET A 115 -11.15 5.40 2.63
C MET A 115 -10.24 6.56 2.22
N LEU A 116 -9.50 6.41 1.13
CA LEU A 116 -8.62 7.46 0.63
C LEU A 116 -9.40 8.71 0.23
N THR A 117 -10.62 8.54 -0.29
CA THR A 117 -11.51 9.68 -0.60
C THR A 117 -11.90 10.45 0.67
N ALA A 118 -12.17 9.74 1.76
CA ALA A 118 -12.45 10.37 3.06
C ALA A 118 -11.24 11.15 3.62
N HIS A 119 -10.03 10.82 3.15
CA HIS A 119 -8.77 11.50 3.51
C HIS A 119 -8.30 12.54 2.46
N GLY A 120 -9.20 13.06 1.61
CA GLY A 120 -8.90 14.17 0.71
C GLY A 120 -8.29 13.79 -0.63
N PHE A 121 -8.46 12.54 -1.06
CA PHE A 121 -8.05 12.10 -2.39
C PHE A 121 -9.25 11.93 -3.31
N THR A 122 -9.07 12.16 -4.62
CA THR A 122 -10.09 11.91 -5.64
C THR A 122 -9.62 10.80 -6.59
N PRO A 123 -10.32 9.65 -6.65
CA PRO A 123 -10.02 8.59 -7.61
C PRO A 123 -10.16 9.08 -9.06
N VAL A 124 -9.22 8.70 -9.93
CA VAL A 124 -9.19 9.10 -11.34
C VAL A 124 -9.05 7.87 -12.24
N GLY A 125 -9.95 7.74 -13.21
CA GLY A 125 -9.98 6.62 -14.13
C GLY A 125 -10.63 5.38 -13.52
N LYS A 126 -10.32 4.22 -14.10
CA LYS A 126 -10.80 2.92 -13.64
C LYS A 126 -9.66 2.16 -12.96
N ALA A 127 -10.02 1.28 -12.04
CA ALA A 127 -9.06 0.30 -11.50
C ALA A 127 -8.50 -0.56 -12.65
N LEU A 128 -7.19 -0.77 -12.64
CA LEU A 128 -6.49 -1.65 -13.57
C LEU A 128 -6.16 -2.95 -12.86
N PHE A 129 -6.53 -4.07 -13.47
CA PHE A 129 -6.25 -5.41 -12.96
C PHE A 129 -5.10 -6.04 -13.71
N GLN A 130 -4.28 -6.81 -13.02
CA GLN A 130 -3.21 -7.55 -13.64
C GLN A 130 -3.80 -8.78 -14.36
N PRO A 131 -3.61 -8.93 -15.68
CA PRO A 131 -4.10 -10.11 -16.40
C PRO A 131 -3.50 -11.40 -15.85
N ASN A 132 -4.33 -12.45 -15.73
CA ASN A 132 -3.92 -13.79 -15.27
C ASN A 132 -3.34 -13.81 -13.83
N ASP A 133 -3.65 -12.85 -13.02
CA ASP A 133 -3.30 -12.82 -11.60
C ASP A 133 -4.46 -13.40 -10.78
N PRO A 134 -4.32 -14.61 -10.21
CA PRO A 134 -5.39 -15.23 -9.45
C PRO A 134 -5.67 -14.54 -8.10
N SER A 135 -4.79 -13.64 -7.65
CA SER A 135 -4.95 -12.86 -6.42
C SER A 135 -5.63 -11.51 -6.65
N ASP A 136 -6.16 -11.28 -7.86
CA ASP A 136 -6.91 -10.06 -8.24
C ASP A 136 -6.23 -8.76 -7.80
N ASN A 137 -4.93 -8.60 -8.08
CA ASN A 137 -4.26 -7.34 -7.82
C ASN A 137 -4.86 -6.22 -8.66
N ALA A 138 -5.31 -5.17 -7.99
CA ALA A 138 -5.88 -3.99 -8.60
C ALA A 138 -5.02 -2.75 -8.32
N LEU A 139 -4.85 -1.90 -9.32
CA LEU A 139 -4.16 -0.62 -9.21
C LEU A 139 -5.18 0.51 -9.40
N ILE A 140 -5.17 1.45 -8.46
CA ILE A 140 -5.98 2.69 -8.54
C ILE A 140 -5.06 3.90 -8.51
N ARG A 141 -5.47 4.94 -9.24
CA ARG A 141 -4.85 6.26 -9.23
C ARG A 141 -5.77 7.25 -8.55
N LEU A 142 -5.20 8.07 -7.67
CA LEU A 142 -5.91 9.14 -6.99
C LEU A 142 -5.11 10.46 -7.08
N ILE A 143 -5.81 11.57 -7.01
CA ILE A 143 -5.22 12.90 -6.97
C ILE A 143 -5.53 13.53 -5.62
N LYS A 144 -4.53 14.17 -5.02
CA LYS A 144 -4.74 15.00 -3.81
C LYS A 144 -5.56 16.23 -4.18
N ASN A 145 -6.64 16.48 -3.44
CA ASN A 145 -7.48 17.68 -3.54
C ASN A 145 -6.76 18.94 -3.05
#